data_8882be05958680dd189beb9321835665
#
_entry.id   8882be05958680dd189beb9321835665
#
_cell.length_a   1.000
_cell.length_b   1.000
_cell.length_c   1.000
_cell.angle_alpha   90.00
_cell.angle_beta   90.00
_cell.angle_gamma   90.00
#
_symmetry.space_group_name_H-M   'P 1'
#
loop_
_entity.id
_entity.type
_entity.pdbx_description
1 polymer ?
#
loop_
_entity_poly.entity_id
_entity_poly.type
_entity_poly.pdbx_seq_one_letter_code
_entity_poly.pdbx_strand_id
1 'polypeptide(L)'
;VLTVGGMNPGIPLLDGRIVFALSGGKVLVVESAAFPFAGGTLALAPFDWTLGADTQHVEVTADAIELAELVRILKLPQIEAEGTVSGRFPIDVERSNVLIRDARLFADDSGGRVAYLGDAADSAARSDANVRLAFEALKDFDFTVLEVGLDGNVADRVKITLKLAGKSRNDITYGANAHIVRGQPFEFNIAVDSALAELFRSSQFYTNQQKLTDFVVEEVLTDRGLKIQEDE
;
A
#
# COMPACT_ATOMS: atom_id res chain seq x y z
N VAL A 1 17.63 6.54 -27.02
CA VAL A 1 16.54 7.08 -26.21
C VAL A 1 15.23 6.60 -26.81
N LEU A 2 14.36 6.05 -25.99
CA LEU A 2 13.01 5.65 -26.36
C LEU A 2 12.02 6.43 -25.51
N THR A 3 11.03 7.02 -26.15
CA THR A 3 9.86 7.54 -25.45
C THR A 3 8.77 6.49 -25.50
N VAL A 4 8.24 6.09 -24.35
CA VAL A 4 7.20 5.08 -24.23
C VAL A 4 5.90 5.80 -23.94
N GLY A 5 4.98 5.85 -24.91
CA GLY A 5 3.68 6.51 -24.74
C GLY A 5 2.78 5.81 -23.71
N GLY A 6 2.99 4.52 -23.45
CA GLY A 6 2.30 3.79 -22.39
C GLY A 6 2.72 2.33 -22.32
N MET A 7 2.77 1.81 -21.11
CA MET A 7 2.94 0.38 -20.81
C MET A 7 2.03 0.01 -19.63
N ASN A 8 1.66 -1.25 -19.54
CA ASN A 8 0.81 -1.73 -18.45
C ASN A 8 1.36 -3.05 -17.88
N PRO A 9 2.34 -2.99 -16.98
CA PRO A 9 2.83 -4.16 -16.24
C PRO A 9 1.92 -4.59 -15.09
N GLY A 10 0.66 -4.16 -15.08
CA GLY A 10 -0.33 -4.33 -14.03
C GLY A 10 -0.92 -3.00 -13.55
N ILE A 11 -0.18 -1.91 -13.74
CA ILE A 11 -0.62 -0.53 -13.53
C ILE A 11 -0.32 0.27 -14.82
N PRO A 12 -1.17 1.22 -15.22
CA PRO A 12 -0.90 2.04 -16.39
C PRO A 12 0.25 3.01 -16.10
N LEU A 13 1.35 2.89 -16.83
CA LEU A 13 2.48 3.80 -16.84
C LEU A 13 2.46 4.54 -18.18
N LEU A 14 2.35 5.87 -18.16
CA LEU A 14 2.25 6.72 -19.34
C LEU A 14 3.46 7.65 -19.42
N ASP A 15 3.75 8.11 -20.62
CA ASP A 15 4.75 9.16 -20.91
C ASP A 15 6.17 8.89 -20.33
N GLY A 16 6.55 7.61 -20.31
CA GLY A 16 7.85 7.18 -19.83
C GLY A 16 8.99 7.52 -20.79
N ARG A 17 10.18 7.74 -20.22
CA ARG A 17 11.41 7.91 -20.95
C ARG A 17 12.43 6.86 -20.53
N ILE A 18 12.96 6.12 -21.50
CA ILE A 18 14.01 5.12 -21.28
C ILE A 18 15.22 5.48 -22.12
N VAL A 19 16.39 5.52 -21.49
CA VAL A 19 17.69 5.67 -22.15
C VAL A 19 18.40 4.33 -22.05
N PHE A 20 18.74 3.76 -23.20
CA PHE A 20 19.42 2.48 -23.26
C PHE A 20 20.38 2.39 -24.45
N ALA A 21 21.32 1.46 -24.38
CA ALA A 21 22.19 1.04 -25.44
C ALA A 21 22.20 -0.49 -25.57
N LEU A 22 22.40 -1.01 -26.79
CA LEU A 22 22.58 -2.46 -27.01
C LEU A 22 24.07 -2.74 -27.16
N SER A 23 24.61 -3.58 -26.26
CA SER A 23 25.99 -3.99 -26.24
C SER A 23 26.13 -5.46 -26.69
N GLY A 24 27.04 -5.71 -27.63
CA GLY A 24 27.32 -7.09 -28.11
C GLY A 24 26.14 -7.86 -28.68
N GLY A 25 25.05 -7.18 -29.01
CA GLY A 25 23.81 -7.79 -29.52
C GLY A 25 23.02 -8.64 -28.52
N LYS A 26 23.43 -8.68 -27.26
CA LYS A 26 22.81 -9.52 -26.21
C LYS A 26 22.53 -8.79 -24.91
N VAL A 27 23.16 -7.68 -24.64
CA VAL A 27 22.98 -6.93 -23.39
C VAL A 27 22.35 -5.57 -23.70
N LEU A 28 21.18 -5.34 -23.15
CA LEU A 28 20.54 -4.04 -23.14
C LEU A 28 20.99 -3.31 -21.88
N VAL A 29 21.87 -2.35 -22.05
CA VAL A 29 22.34 -1.47 -20.96
C VAL A 29 21.30 -0.38 -20.79
N VAL A 30 20.53 -0.42 -19.72
CA VAL A 30 19.56 0.62 -19.36
C VAL A 30 20.29 1.65 -18.48
N GLU A 31 20.49 2.85 -19.01
CA GLU A 31 21.16 3.94 -18.29
C GLU A 31 20.19 4.66 -17.35
N SER A 32 18.94 4.81 -17.76
CA SER A 32 17.88 5.39 -16.95
C SER A 32 16.52 5.05 -17.53
N ALA A 33 15.52 4.91 -16.66
CA ALA A 33 14.13 4.91 -17.06
C ALA A 33 13.31 5.65 -15.99
N ALA A 34 12.38 6.49 -16.41
CA ALA A 34 11.52 7.24 -15.52
C ALA A 34 10.13 7.37 -16.12
N PHE A 35 9.12 7.24 -15.26
CA PHE A 35 7.70 7.31 -15.59
C PHE A 35 6.99 8.20 -14.59
N PRO A 36 6.27 9.24 -15.03
CA PRO A 36 5.32 9.94 -14.17
C PRO A 36 4.27 8.95 -13.64
N PHE A 37 4.01 8.98 -12.35
CA PHE A 37 3.01 8.10 -11.74
C PHE A 37 2.44 8.73 -10.48
N ALA A 38 1.11 8.78 -10.38
CA ALA A 38 0.38 9.25 -9.20
C ALA A 38 0.95 10.58 -8.64
N GLY A 39 1.16 11.58 -9.47
CA GLY A 39 1.69 12.91 -9.08
C GLY A 39 3.20 12.94 -8.85
N GLY A 40 3.85 11.80 -8.67
CA GLY A 40 5.28 11.63 -8.48
C GLY A 40 5.98 10.95 -9.65
N THR A 41 7.05 10.21 -9.35
CA THR A 41 7.87 9.53 -10.36
C THR A 41 8.23 8.11 -9.92
N LEU A 42 8.11 7.17 -10.86
CA LEU A 42 8.75 5.86 -10.77
C LEU A 42 10.01 5.87 -11.64
N ALA A 43 11.15 5.53 -11.08
CA ALA A 43 12.41 5.47 -11.82
C ALA A 43 13.08 4.11 -11.63
N LEU A 44 13.77 3.64 -12.66
CA LEU A 44 14.59 2.44 -12.58
C LEU A 44 16.05 2.87 -12.42
N ALA A 45 16.74 2.26 -11.46
CA ALA A 45 18.18 2.38 -11.37
C ALA A 45 18.85 1.81 -12.63
N PRO A 46 20.03 2.29 -13.02
CA PRO A 46 20.78 1.73 -14.14
C PRO A 46 21.00 0.22 -13.96
N PHE A 47 20.78 -0.57 -15.00
CA PHE A 47 21.01 -2.01 -14.97
C PHE A 47 21.28 -2.58 -16.35
N ASP A 48 21.88 -3.75 -16.39
CA ASP A 48 22.14 -4.52 -17.61
C ASP A 48 21.11 -5.64 -17.76
N TRP A 49 20.31 -5.56 -18.83
CA TRP A 49 19.38 -6.61 -19.17
C TRP A 49 20.00 -7.58 -20.18
N THR A 50 20.37 -8.76 -19.72
CA THR A 50 20.87 -9.82 -20.62
C THR A 50 19.70 -10.55 -21.29
N LEU A 51 19.59 -10.44 -22.60
CA LEU A 51 18.56 -11.10 -23.38
C LEU A 51 18.68 -12.62 -23.25
N GLY A 52 17.62 -13.27 -22.80
CA GLY A 52 17.55 -14.72 -22.58
C GLY A 52 18.09 -15.19 -21.23
N ALA A 53 18.48 -14.32 -20.32
CA ALA A 53 18.79 -14.71 -18.95
C ALA A 53 17.53 -15.21 -18.22
N ASP A 54 17.69 -16.15 -17.31
CA ASP A 54 16.58 -16.74 -16.56
C ASP A 54 16.02 -15.78 -15.51
N THR A 55 16.88 -14.96 -14.92
CA THR A 55 16.53 -13.98 -13.88
C THR A 55 17.21 -12.64 -14.15
N GLN A 56 16.49 -11.54 -13.94
CA GLN A 56 16.99 -10.19 -13.99
C GLN A 56 16.62 -9.46 -12.71
N HIS A 57 17.59 -8.75 -12.12
CA HIS A 57 17.37 -7.91 -10.95
C HIS A 57 17.19 -6.46 -11.38
N VAL A 58 16.12 -5.84 -10.96
CA VAL A 58 15.79 -4.45 -11.27
C VAL A 58 15.38 -3.74 -9.98
N GLU A 59 15.92 -2.57 -9.72
CA GLU A 59 15.46 -1.72 -8.63
C GLU A 59 14.62 -0.57 -9.19
N VAL A 60 13.37 -0.48 -8.73
CA VAL A 60 12.46 0.62 -9.00
C VAL A 60 12.41 1.52 -7.77
N THR A 61 12.58 2.80 -7.97
CA THR A 61 12.37 3.83 -6.93
C THR A 61 11.05 4.55 -7.19
N ALA A 62 10.29 4.79 -6.14
CA ALA A 62 9.15 5.68 -6.14
C ALA A 62 9.55 6.95 -5.40
N ASP A 63 9.27 8.10 -5.97
CA ASP A 63 9.60 9.41 -5.43
C ASP A 63 8.38 10.31 -5.44
N ALA A 64 8.04 10.84 -4.26
CA ALA A 64 6.94 11.79 -4.03
C ALA A 64 5.60 11.34 -4.63
N ILE A 65 5.24 10.07 -4.50
CA ILE A 65 3.95 9.53 -4.95
C ILE A 65 2.82 10.11 -4.11
N GLU A 66 1.89 10.82 -4.72
CA GLU A 66 0.74 11.42 -4.03
C GLU A 66 -0.27 10.33 -3.63
N LEU A 67 -0.58 10.23 -2.35
CA LEU A 67 -1.50 9.24 -1.81
C LEU A 67 -2.92 9.40 -2.37
N ALA A 68 -3.37 10.65 -2.57
CA ALA A 68 -4.68 10.93 -3.17
C ALA A 68 -4.81 10.32 -4.59
N GLU A 69 -3.78 10.52 -5.43
CA GLU A 69 -3.75 9.96 -6.77
C GLU A 69 -3.61 8.43 -6.75
N LEU A 70 -2.81 7.89 -5.83
CA LEU A 70 -2.66 6.45 -5.66
C LEU A 70 -4.00 5.79 -5.29
N VAL A 71 -4.72 6.34 -4.31
CA VAL A 71 -6.06 5.89 -3.91
C VAL A 71 -7.05 5.93 -5.08
N ARG A 72 -6.98 6.98 -5.91
CA ARG A 72 -7.81 7.13 -7.10
C ARG A 72 -7.49 6.06 -8.16
N ILE A 73 -6.20 5.80 -8.42
CA ILE A 73 -5.75 4.76 -9.36
C ILE A 73 -6.17 3.37 -8.89
N LEU A 74 -6.05 3.10 -7.59
CA LEU A 74 -6.45 1.85 -6.95
C LEU A 74 -7.96 1.70 -6.82
N LYS A 75 -8.72 2.75 -7.14
CA LYS A 75 -10.19 2.78 -7.05
C LYS A 75 -10.70 2.42 -5.64
N LEU A 76 -10.20 3.10 -4.64
CA LEU A 76 -10.57 2.92 -3.23
C LEU A 76 -11.47 4.08 -2.75
N PRO A 77 -12.76 4.18 -3.17
CA PRO A 77 -13.63 5.34 -2.89
C PRO A 77 -13.98 5.50 -1.40
N GLN A 78 -13.73 4.48 -0.59
CA GLN A 78 -13.96 4.57 0.86
C GLN A 78 -12.73 5.08 1.61
N ILE A 79 -11.68 5.45 0.90
CA ILE A 79 -10.45 5.98 1.48
C ILE A 79 -10.15 7.33 0.84
N GLU A 80 -9.97 8.34 1.65
CA GLU A 80 -9.31 9.58 1.27
C GLU A 80 -7.92 9.59 1.90
N ALA A 81 -6.93 10.09 1.16
CA ALA A 81 -5.58 10.20 1.67
C ALA A 81 -4.90 11.47 1.14
N GLU A 82 -4.09 12.09 1.99
CA GLU A 82 -3.28 13.26 1.68
C GLU A 82 -1.84 13.01 2.15
N GLY A 83 -0.88 13.58 1.45
CA GLY A 83 0.54 13.39 1.68
C GLY A 83 1.20 12.63 0.56
N THR A 84 2.52 12.45 0.66
CA THR A 84 3.33 11.75 -0.33
C THR A 84 4.10 10.60 0.31
N VAL A 85 4.44 9.62 -0.50
CA VAL A 85 5.26 8.48 -0.10
C VAL A 85 6.38 8.27 -1.10
N SER A 86 7.54 7.86 -0.57
CA SER A 86 8.72 7.50 -1.36
C SER A 86 9.27 6.16 -0.91
N GLY A 87 10.00 5.46 -1.79
CA GLY A 87 10.59 4.18 -1.42
C GLY A 87 11.22 3.41 -2.56
N ARG A 88 11.47 2.12 -2.32
CA ARG A 88 12.15 1.23 -3.25
C ARG A 88 11.45 -0.10 -3.39
N PHE A 89 11.52 -0.62 -4.61
CA PHE A 89 10.97 -1.90 -5.00
C PHE A 89 12.08 -2.70 -5.69
N PRO A 90 12.86 -3.51 -4.95
CA PRO A 90 13.71 -4.52 -5.55
C PRO A 90 12.84 -5.58 -6.23
N ILE A 91 13.07 -5.83 -7.51
CA ILE A 91 12.25 -6.70 -8.35
C ILE A 91 13.15 -7.74 -9.02
N ASP A 92 12.77 -9.00 -8.89
CA ASP A 92 13.33 -10.10 -9.69
C ASP A 92 12.35 -10.43 -10.82
N VAL A 93 12.81 -10.34 -12.06
CA VAL A 93 12.06 -10.77 -13.23
C VAL A 93 12.55 -12.14 -13.65
N GLU A 94 11.72 -13.17 -13.45
CA GLU A 94 12.01 -14.56 -13.78
C GLU A 94 11.10 -14.99 -14.92
N ARG A 95 11.59 -15.06 -16.17
CA ARG A 95 10.82 -15.45 -17.37
C ARG A 95 9.42 -14.80 -17.44
N SER A 96 8.43 -15.39 -16.75
CA SER A 96 7.04 -14.93 -16.71
C SER A 96 6.57 -14.45 -15.32
N ASN A 97 7.44 -14.52 -14.32
CA ASN A 97 7.14 -14.11 -12.94
C ASN A 97 7.85 -12.80 -12.62
N VAL A 98 7.16 -11.96 -11.88
CA VAL A 98 7.72 -10.74 -11.29
C VAL A 98 7.61 -10.86 -9.77
N LEU A 99 8.76 -10.93 -9.12
CA LEU A 99 8.86 -11.08 -7.67
C LEU A 99 9.30 -9.75 -7.06
N ILE A 100 8.51 -9.23 -6.14
CA ILE A 100 8.89 -8.10 -5.30
C ILE A 100 9.63 -8.65 -4.08
N ARG A 101 10.79 -8.05 -3.75
CA ARG A 101 11.64 -8.47 -2.64
C ARG A 101 11.75 -7.38 -1.59
N ASP A 102 10.98 -7.52 -0.52
CA ASP A 102 11.00 -6.59 0.62
C ASP A 102 10.94 -5.10 0.21
N ALA A 103 10.02 -4.78 -0.70
CA ALA A 103 9.80 -3.38 -1.08
C ALA A 103 9.26 -2.59 0.10
N ARG A 104 9.69 -1.34 0.22
CA ARG A 104 9.31 -0.43 1.31
C ARG A 104 8.98 0.94 0.77
N LEU A 105 7.83 1.45 1.19
CA LEU A 105 7.40 2.83 1.01
C LEU A 105 7.22 3.47 2.37
N PHE A 106 7.62 4.72 2.49
CA PHE A 106 7.49 5.50 3.70
C PHE A 106 6.81 6.83 3.38
N ALA A 107 6.01 7.34 4.32
CA ALA A 107 5.57 8.72 4.23
C ALA A 107 6.79 9.65 4.19
N ASP A 108 6.71 10.67 3.35
CA ASP A 108 7.68 11.76 3.37
C ASP A 108 7.52 12.60 4.66
N ASP A 109 8.53 13.42 4.97
CA ASP A 109 8.69 14.10 6.28
C ASP A 109 7.48 14.91 6.76
N SER A 110 6.61 15.34 5.86
CA SER A 110 5.41 16.10 6.20
C SER A 110 4.32 15.29 6.90
N GLY A 111 4.44 13.92 6.88
CA GLY A 111 3.33 13.06 7.27
C GLY A 111 2.14 13.20 6.31
N GLY A 112 0.94 13.01 6.81
CA GLY A 112 -0.26 13.16 5.99
C GLY A 112 -1.54 12.85 6.75
N ARG A 113 -2.63 12.70 5.99
CA ARG A 113 -3.96 12.38 6.50
C ARG A 113 -4.53 11.17 5.78
N VAL A 114 -5.24 10.34 6.52
CA VAL A 114 -6.09 9.30 5.94
C VAL A 114 -7.48 9.38 6.56
N ALA A 115 -8.51 9.20 5.75
CA ALA A 115 -9.88 9.09 6.22
C ALA A 115 -10.53 7.84 5.62
N TYR A 116 -11.08 7.01 6.50
CA TYR A 116 -11.88 5.85 6.12
C TYR A 116 -13.36 6.21 6.15
N LEU A 117 -14.02 6.20 5.00
CA LEU A 117 -15.42 6.62 4.81
C LEU A 117 -16.39 5.43 4.72
N GLY A 118 -15.90 4.21 4.91
CA GLY A 118 -16.72 3.00 4.76
C GLY A 118 -17.52 2.65 6.01
N ASP A 119 -18.56 1.83 5.84
CA ASP A 119 -19.49 1.39 6.88
C ASP A 119 -18.94 0.23 7.75
N ALA A 120 -17.68 -0.16 7.58
CA ALA A 120 -17.07 -1.26 8.35
C ALA A 120 -17.02 -0.93 9.85
N ALA A 121 -16.89 0.35 10.21
CA ALA A 121 -16.98 0.81 11.60
C ALA A 121 -18.31 0.40 12.26
N ASP A 122 -19.43 0.56 11.54
CA ASP A 122 -20.77 0.23 12.06
C ASP A 122 -20.99 -1.28 12.18
N SER A 123 -20.38 -2.06 11.30
CA SER A 123 -20.41 -3.52 11.34
C SER A 123 -19.51 -4.08 12.45
N ALA A 124 -18.31 -3.55 12.59
CA ALA A 124 -17.35 -3.91 13.65
C ALA A 124 -17.81 -3.46 15.04
N ALA A 125 -18.58 -2.36 15.14
CA ALA A 125 -19.14 -1.87 16.39
C ALA A 125 -20.04 -2.86 17.12
N ARG A 126 -20.52 -3.89 16.42
CA ARG A 126 -21.37 -4.95 17.00
C ARG A 126 -20.55 -6.09 17.61
N SER A 127 -19.27 -6.19 17.28
CA SER A 127 -18.42 -7.33 17.63
C SER A 127 -17.41 -6.99 18.73
N ASP A 128 -16.73 -5.85 18.67
CA ASP A 128 -15.67 -5.46 19.60
C ASP A 128 -15.58 -3.94 19.76
N ALA A 129 -15.50 -3.50 21.01
CA ALA A 129 -15.39 -2.08 21.35
C ALA A 129 -14.04 -1.47 20.93
N ASN A 130 -12.94 -2.25 20.93
CA ASN A 130 -11.61 -1.79 20.53
C ASN A 130 -11.53 -1.65 19.01
N VAL A 131 -12.13 -2.58 18.28
CA VAL A 131 -12.23 -2.53 16.82
C VAL A 131 -13.05 -1.30 16.40
N ARG A 132 -14.16 -1.04 17.09
CA ARG A 132 -14.93 0.18 16.86
C ARG A 132 -14.11 1.44 17.10
N LEU A 133 -13.36 1.49 18.20
CA LEU A 133 -12.50 2.62 18.54
C LEU A 133 -11.44 2.85 17.44
N ALA A 134 -10.84 1.78 16.92
CA ALA A 134 -9.86 1.84 15.84
C ALA A 134 -10.46 2.42 14.55
N PHE A 135 -11.65 1.97 14.13
CA PHE A 135 -12.31 2.51 12.95
C PHE A 135 -12.78 3.96 13.14
N GLU A 136 -13.29 4.32 14.33
CA GLU A 136 -13.63 5.69 14.65
C GLU A 136 -12.40 6.61 14.58
N ALA A 137 -11.23 6.13 15.03
CA ALA A 137 -9.99 6.87 14.89
C ALA A 137 -9.61 7.09 13.43
N LEU A 138 -9.82 6.10 12.55
CA LEU A 138 -9.49 6.16 11.13
C LEU A 138 -10.45 7.00 10.28
N LYS A 139 -11.58 7.44 10.83
CA LYS A 139 -12.51 8.33 10.08
C LYS A 139 -11.88 9.67 9.70
N ASP A 140 -10.91 10.14 10.50
CA ASP A 140 -10.13 11.34 10.20
C ASP A 140 -8.82 11.30 11.02
N PHE A 141 -7.76 10.83 10.39
CA PHE A 141 -6.52 10.46 11.06
C PHE A 141 -5.31 11.16 10.46
N ASP A 142 -4.62 11.97 11.27
CA ASP A 142 -3.33 12.53 10.92
C ASP A 142 -2.23 11.53 11.28
N PHE A 143 -1.50 11.06 10.28
CA PHE A 143 -0.36 10.18 10.51
C PHE A 143 0.97 10.95 10.47
N THR A 144 1.88 10.53 11.32
CA THR A 144 3.29 10.94 11.30
C THR A 144 4.18 9.81 10.82
N VAL A 145 3.67 8.57 10.84
CA VAL A 145 4.35 7.39 10.31
C VAL A 145 3.37 6.67 9.41
N LEU A 146 3.78 6.42 8.19
CA LEU A 146 3.17 5.48 7.26
C LEU A 146 4.31 4.69 6.63
N GLU A 147 4.30 3.38 6.81
CA GLU A 147 5.20 2.44 6.17
C GLU A 147 4.38 1.36 5.49
N VAL A 148 4.65 1.12 4.22
CA VAL A 148 4.04 0.04 3.43
C VAL A 148 5.14 -0.90 2.97
N GLY A 149 5.05 -2.16 3.35
CA GLY A 149 5.93 -3.21 2.87
C GLY A 149 5.21 -4.10 1.86
N LEU A 150 5.93 -4.54 0.82
CA LEU A 150 5.41 -5.49 -0.17
C LEU A 150 6.47 -6.57 -0.42
N ASP A 151 6.07 -7.83 -0.37
CA ASP A 151 6.93 -8.97 -0.67
C ASP A 151 6.13 -10.09 -1.32
N GLY A 152 6.64 -10.69 -2.40
CA GLY A 152 6.01 -11.83 -3.05
C GLY A 152 5.88 -11.75 -4.56
N ASN A 153 5.08 -12.64 -5.13
CA ASN A 153 4.87 -12.78 -6.56
C ASN A 153 3.68 -11.94 -7.03
N VAL A 154 3.93 -10.99 -7.94
CA VAL A 154 2.89 -10.07 -8.48
C VAL A 154 1.77 -10.83 -9.21
N ALA A 155 2.08 -11.97 -9.83
CA ALA A 155 1.09 -12.78 -10.56
C ALA A 155 0.27 -13.71 -9.67
N ASP A 156 0.72 -13.98 -8.44
CA ASP A 156 0.06 -14.87 -7.48
C ASP A 156 -0.30 -14.11 -6.20
N ARG A 157 0.59 -14.06 -5.23
CA ARG A 157 0.36 -13.43 -3.93
C ARG A 157 1.48 -12.50 -3.55
N VAL A 158 1.09 -11.35 -3.03
CA VAL A 158 1.99 -10.39 -2.39
C VAL A 158 1.52 -10.16 -0.96
N LYS A 159 2.44 -10.33 -0.04
CA LYS A 159 2.23 -9.91 1.34
C LYS A 159 2.38 -8.39 1.40
N ILE A 160 1.34 -7.74 1.87
CA ILE A 160 1.29 -6.29 2.08
C ILE A 160 1.31 -6.06 3.59
N THR A 161 2.25 -5.28 4.08
CA THR A 161 2.27 -4.83 5.47
C THR A 161 2.06 -3.33 5.51
N LEU A 162 1.26 -2.86 6.46
CA LEU A 162 0.99 -1.46 6.68
C LEU A 162 1.25 -1.14 8.15
N LYS A 163 2.14 -0.19 8.40
CA LYS A 163 2.29 0.45 9.70
C LYS A 163 1.86 1.90 9.59
N LEU A 164 0.88 2.28 10.44
CA LEU A 164 0.34 3.63 10.47
C LEU A 164 0.33 4.11 11.92
N ALA A 165 0.99 5.22 12.21
CA ALA A 165 0.99 5.82 13.55
C ALA A 165 0.71 7.31 13.49
N GLY A 166 -0.11 7.79 14.44
CA GLY A 166 -0.54 9.19 14.46
C GLY A 166 -1.66 9.42 15.46
N LYS A 167 -2.57 10.34 15.12
CA LYS A 167 -3.67 10.76 16.00
C LYS A 167 -4.95 10.97 15.21
N SER A 168 -6.08 10.61 15.82
CA SER A 168 -7.38 11.02 15.29
C SER A 168 -7.58 12.54 15.49
N ARG A 169 -8.13 13.19 14.46
CA ARG A 169 -8.61 14.58 14.55
C ARG A 169 -9.91 14.70 15.32
N ASN A 170 -10.71 13.63 15.27
CA ASN A 170 -12.02 13.61 15.90
C ASN A 170 -11.93 13.22 17.37
N ASP A 171 -12.82 13.79 18.16
CA ASP A 171 -13.12 13.31 19.50
C ASP A 171 -13.84 11.96 19.39
N ILE A 172 -13.31 10.93 20.02
CA ILE A 172 -13.87 9.59 19.94
C ILE A 172 -14.59 9.28 21.24
N THR A 173 -15.86 8.94 21.16
CA THR A 173 -16.63 8.49 22.32
C THR A 173 -16.50 6.98 22.47
N TYR A 174 -16.04 6.54 23.63
CA TYR A 174 -15.73 5.14 23.93
C TYR A 174 -16.41 4.64 25.20
N GLY A 175 -16.90 3.39 25.14
CA GLY A 175 -17.46 2.67 26.27
C GLY A 175 -18.89 3.08 26.64
N ALA A 176 -19.50 2.33 27.57
CA ALA A 176 -20.89 2.56 28.02
C ALA A 176 -21.08 3.90 28.75
N ASN A 177 -20.01 4.44 29.33
CA ASN A 177 -20.02 5.71 30.08
C ASN A 177 -19.67 6.91 29.20
N ALA A 178 -19.62 6.77 27.87
CA ALA A 178 -19.33 7.84 26.91
C ALA A 178 -18.03 8.61 27.22
N HIS A 179 -16.96 7.90 27.59
CA HIS A 179 -15.65 8.53 27.77
C HIS A 179 -15.17 9.11 26.44
N ILE A 180 -14.72 10.37 26.47
CA ILE A 180 -14.19 11.05 25.29
C ILE A 180 -12.67 10.87 25.26
N VAL A 181 -12.19 10.30 24.16
CA VAL A 181 -10.75 10.14 23.86
C VAL A 181 -10.36 11.24 22.90
N ARG A 182 -9.39 12.09 23.29
CA ARG A 182 -8.90 13.22 22.49
C ARG A 182 -7.40 13.14 22.32
N GLY A 183 -6.94 13.28 21.06
CA GLY A 183 -5.52 13.39 20.75
C GLY A 183 -4.65 12.24 21.21
N GLN A 184 -5.25 11.09 21.52
CA GLN A 184 -4.51 9.88 21.88
C GLN A 184 -3.76 9.36 20.64
N PRO A 185 -2.51 8.93 20.82
CA PRO A 185 -1.79 8.26 19.74
C PRO A 185 -2.37 6.87 19.48
N PHE A 186 -2.50 6.54 18.21
CA PHE A 186 -2.84 5.20 17.74
C PHE A 186 -1.71 4.68 16.87
N GLU A 187 -1.49 3.37 16.93
CA GLU A 187 -0.62 2.64 16.04
C GLU A 187 -1.39 1.44 15.48
N PHE A 188 -1.42 1.36 14.15
CA PHE A 188 -2.05 0.27 13.41
C PHE A 188 -0.94 -0.51 12.71
N ASN A 189 -0.93 -1.83 12.91
CA ASN A 189 -0.07 -2.76 12.20
C ASN A 189 -0.97 -3.77 11.50
N ILE A 190 -0.96 -3.76 10.19
CA ILE A 190 -1.86 -4.56 9.36
C ILE A 190 -1.00 -5.38 8.40
N ALA A 191 -1.29 -6.66 8.25
CA ALA A 191 -0.67 -7.52 7.25
C ALA A 191 -1.75 -8.23 6.42
N VAL A 192 -1.61 -8.19 5.10
CA VAL A 192 -2.56 -8.78 4.16
C VAL A 192 -1.81 -9.62 3.13
N ASP A 193 -2.25 -10.84 2.92
CA ASP A 193 -1.86 -11.62 1.75
C ASP A 193 -2.89 -11.40 0.64
N SER A 194 -2.48 -10.76 -0.44
CA SER A 194 -3.39 -10.40 -1.54
C SER A 194 -2.78 -10.68 -2.91
N ALA A 195 -3.63 -11.04 -3.86
CA ALA A 195 -3.27 -11.03 -5.26
C ALA A 195 -3.26 -9.57 -5.76
N LEU A 196 -2.09 -8.94 -5.88
CA LEU A 196 -1.95 -7.55 -6.37
C LEU A 196 -2.66 -7.33 -7.70
N ALA A 197 -2.60 -8.32 -8.61
CA ALA A 197 -3.30 -8.27 -9.88
C ALA A 197 -4.83 -8.14 -9.72
N GLU A 198 -5.40 -8.66 -8.63
CA GLU A 198 -6.82 -8.52 -8.33
C GLU A 198 -7.15 -7.15 -7.74
N LEU A 199 -6.26 -6.57 -6.92
CA LEU A 199 -6.41 -5.20 -6.43
C LEU A 199 -6.49 -4.20 -7.59
N PHE A 200 -5.67 -4.39 -8.62
CA PHE A 200 -5.70 -3.53 -9.81
C PHE A 200 -6.80 -3.88 -10.82
N ARG A 201 -7.29 -5.12 -10.84
CA ARG A 201 -8.36 -5.56 -11.75
C ARG A 201 -9.76 -5.35 -11.21
N SER A 202 -9.95 -5.32 -9.91
CA SER A 202 -11.29 -5.39 -9.36
C SER A 202 -11.79 -4.06 -8.82
N SER A 203 -12.71 -3.47 -9.57
CA SER A 203 -13.87 -2.80 -8.96
C SER A 203 -14.64 -3.70 -7.96
N GLN A 204 -14.21 -4.93 -7.72
CA GLN A 204 -14.83 -5.95 -6.87
C GLN A 204 -14.35 -5.92 -5.42
N PHE A 205 -13.37 -5.09 -5.05
CA PHE A 205 -13.03 -4.84 -3.65
C PHE A 205 -14.22 -4.32 -2.84
N TYR A 206 -15.20 -3.74 -3.54
CA TYR A 206 -16.43 -3.19 -2.94
C TYR A 206 -17.47 -4.22 -2.51
N THR A 207 -17.39 -5.45 -3.01
CA THR A 207 -18.38 -6.47 -2.69
C THR A 207 -18.02 -7.30 -1.45
N ASN A 208 -16.84 -7.06 -0.85
CA ASN A 208 -16.36 -7.87 0.26
C ASN A 208 -15.98 -7.03 1.50
N GLN A 209 -16.84 -6.11 1.90
CA GLN A 209 -16.74 -5.36 3.15
C GLN A 209 -16.55 -6.29 4.37
N GLN A 210 -17.19 -7.46 4.35
CA GLN A 210 -17.05 -8.49 5.37
C GLN A 210 -15.62 -9.01 5.51
N LYS A 211 -14.90 -9.23 4.40
CA LYS A 211 -13.51 -9.73 4.45
C LYS A 211 -12.52 -8.71 5.03
N LEU A 212 -12.74 -7.41 4.80
CA LEU A 212 -11.92 -6.35 5.42
C LEU A 212 -12.19 -6.28 6.92
N THR A 213 -13.44 -6.41 7.32
CA THR A 213 -13.84 -6.41 8.73
C THR A 213 -13.29 -7.64 9.46
N ASP A 214 -13.49 -8.84 8.88
CA ASP A 214 -12.98 -10.10 9.44
C ASP A 214 -11.45 -10.09 9.55
N PHE A 215 -10.78 -9.52 8.56
CA PHE A 215 -9.34 -9.40 8.51
C PHE A 215 -8.78 -8.46 9.59
N VAL A 216 -9.33 -7.24 9.73
CA VAL A 216 -8.89 -6.27 10.76
C VAL A 216 -9.18 -6.80 12.16
N VAL A 217 -10.30 -7.52 12.35
CA VAL A 217 -10.68 -8.14 13.63
C VAL A 217 -9.71 -9.26 13.98
N GLU A 218 -9.37 -10.14 13.03
CA GLU A 218 -8.52 -11.30 13.29
C GLU A 218 -7.07 -10.90 13.60
N GLU A 219 -6.50 -9.94 12.86
CA GLU A 219 -5.10 -9.52 13.01
C GLU A 219 -4.90 -8.63 14.26
N VAL A 220 -5.77 -7.65 14.49
CA VAL A 220 -5.66 -6.73 15.64
C VAL A 220 -5.88 -7.44 16.97
N LEU A 221 -6.74 -8.48 17.02
CA LEU A 221 -7.00 -9.26 18.24
C LEU A 221 -5.92 -10.31 18.51
N THR A 222 -5.36 -10.93 17.46
CA THR A 222 -4.36 -11.99 17.59
C THR A 222 -3.00 -11.47 18.05
N ASP A 223 -2.57 -10.31 17.56
CA ASP A 223 -1.24 -9.75 17.83
C ASP A 223 -1.12 -9.14 19.24
N ARG A 224 -2.22 -8.77 19.90
CA ARG A 224 -2.21 -8.17 21.25
C ARG A 224 -2.41 -9.16 22.39
N GLY A 225 -2.60 -10.45 22.15
CA GLY A 225 -2.72 -11.47 23.19
C GLY A 225 -3.86 -11.21 24.19
N LEU A 226 -4.87 -10.44 23.81
CA LEU A 226 -6.05 -10.16 24.63
C LEU A 226 -6.94 -11.40 24.66
N LYS A 227 -6.68 -12.30 25.60
CA LYS A 227 -7.64 -13.33 25.98
C LYS A 227 -8.83 -12.64 26.64
N ILE A 228 -9.99 -12.72 26.01
CA ILE A 228 -11.26 -12.40 26.63
C ILE A 228 -11.47 -13.45 27.71
N GLN A 229 -11.44 -13.06 28.99
CA GLN A 229 -12.06 -13.87 30.05
C GLN A 229 -13.57 -13.71 29.88
N GLU A 230 -14.22 -14.77 29.47
CA GLU A 230 -15.66 -14.92 29.65
C GLU A 230 -15.89 -15.08 31.16
N ASP A 231 -16.43 -14.04 31.79
CA ASP A 231 -17.03 -14.17 33.12
C ASP A 231 -18.35 -14.93 33.01
N GLU A 232 -18.41 -16.05 33.70
CA GLU A 232 -19.63 -16.84 33.96
C GLU A 232 -20.67 -16.06 34.80
#